data_1b83322f04ef8efa02f91ab169d61b67
#
_entry.id   1b83322f04ef8efa02f91ab169d61b67
#
_cell.length_a   1.000
_cell.length_b   1.000
_cell.length_c   1.000
_cell.angle_alpha   90.00
_cell.angle_beta   90.00
_cell.angle_gamma   90.00
#
_symmetry.space_group_name_H-M   'P 1'
#
loop_
_entity.id
_entity.type
_entity.pdbx_description
1 polymer ?
#
loop_
_entity_poly.entity_id
_entity_poly.type
_entity_poly.pdbx_seq_one_letter_code
_entity_poly.pdbx_strand_id
1 'polypeptide(L)'
;MFTGITLFRLITASLLPVLVAVGFYQAEKKSRFGSWPNRWKQLAVGLSFGIVAILATEFGIPVEGAVLNVRNAAPLTAGLIFGWPSGLISGFVGGVERWFSASGDYTRLACSVGTIVAGIFGASVRKFMMDNKKASWFYGLAVGVTTEVLHMLLVFLTNASDIQRAFTVVQICAVPMILANSLSVMLSIIAITLLVKRDRPQEVGIVQKENIAQTFQRWLRVVKYGILMVVSI
;
A
#
# COMPACT_ATOMS: atom_id res chain seq x y z
N MET A 1 24.82 -4.41 -5.52
CA MET A 1 25.01 -4.40 -4.05
C MET A 1 24.40 -3.10 -3.51
N PHE A 2 23.41 -3.17 -2.62
CA PHE A 2 22.75 -1.97 -2.09
C PHE A 2 23.70 -1.22 -1.17
N THR A 3 23.91 0.08 -1.45
CA THR A 3 24.71 0.95 -0.57
C THR A 3 23.90 1.34 0.68
N GLY A 4 24.57 1.79 1.75
CA GLY A 4 23.89 2.30 2.95
C GLY A 4 22.93 3.44 2.65
N ILE A 5 23.24 4.29 1.67
CA ILE A 5 22.35 5.39 1.20
C ILE A 5 21.07 4.83 0.58
N THR A 6 21.17 3.77 -0.21
CA THR A 6 20.03 3.07 -0.82
C THR A 6 19.07 2.53 0.23
N LEU A 7 19.61 1.85 1.24
CA LEU A 7 18.81 1.32 2.35
C LEU A 7 18.13 2.45 3.15
N PHE A 8 18.87 3.52 3.44
CA PHE A 8 18.34 4.69 4.13
C PHE A 8 17.16 5.33 3.36
N ARG A 9 17.27 5.49 2.04
CA ARG A 9 16.18 6.02 1.19
C ARG A 9 14.93 5.14 1.26
N LEU A 10 15.07 3.82 1.16
CA LEU A 10 13.93 2.89 1.26
C LEU A 10 13.28 2.91 2.64
N ILE A 11 14.07 2.94 3.71
CA ILE A 11 13.54 3.03 5.08
C ILE A 11 12.77 4.34 5.26
N THR A 12 13.35 5.46 4.84
CA THR A 12 12.68 6.77 4.95
C THR A 12 11.37 6.79 4.16
N ALA A 13 11.37 6.30 2.93
CA ALA A 13 10.16 6.20 2.12
C ALA A 13 9.10 5.28 2.76
N SER A 14 9.52 4.18 3.41
CA SER A 14 8.62 3.25 4.10
C SER A 14 7.94 3.86 5.32
N LEU A 15 8.52 4.87 5.96
CA LEU A 15 7.95 5.55 7.12
C LEU A 15 6.94 6.65 6.73
N LEU A 16 6.97 7.18 5.51
CA LEU A 16 6.06 8.24 5.09
C LEU A 16 4.57 7.86 5.20
N PRO A 17 4.11 6.70 4.73
CA PRO A 17 2.71 6.30 4.92
C PRO A 17 2.31 6.19 6.39
N VAL A 18 3.24 5.74 7.26
CA VAL A 18 3.02 5.64 8.71
C VAL A 18 2.79 7.01 9.31
N LEU A 19 3.67 7.96 9.01
CA LEU A 19 3.59 9.34 9.53
C LEU A 19 2.31 10.04 9.09
N VAL A 20 1.93 9.89 7.82
CA VAL A 20 0.70 10.49 7.29
C VAL A 20 -0.54 9.84 7.91
N ALA A 21 -0.57 8.51 8.09
CA ALA A 21 -1.66 7.83 8.78
C ALA A 21 -1.84 8.32 10.21
N VAL A 22 -0.74 8.41 10.97
CA VAL A 22 -0.72 8.95 12.34
C VAL A 22 -1.17 10.42 12.36
N GLY A 23 -0.68 11.24 11.43
CA GLY A 23 -1.06 12.63 11.30
C GLY A 23 -2.56 12.82 11.11
N PHE A 24 -3.19 12.08 10.20
CA PHE A 24 -4.63 12.14 9.99
C PHE A 24 -5.44 11.63 11.18
N TYR A 25 -4.99 10.58 11.85
CA TYR A 25 -5.64 10.12 13.08
C TYR A 25 -5.62 11.22 14.16
N GLN A 26 -4.49 11.88 14.36
CA GLN A 26 -4.38 12.98 15.32
C GLN A 26 -5.19 14.22 14.90
N ALA A 27 -5.19 14.55 13.60
CA ALA A 27 -5.96 15.66 13.06
C ALA A 27 -7.47 15.43 13.23
N GLU A 28 -7.97 14.23 13.02
CA GLU A 28 -9.37 13.90 13.23
C GLU A 28 -9.80 14.08 14.70
N LYS A 29 -8.89 13.80 15.63
CA LYS A 29 -9.16 13.91 17.07
C LYS A 29 -9.02 15.31 17.62
N LYS A 30 -8.00 16.08 17.17
CA LYS A 30 -7.54 17.32 17.84
C LYS A 30 -7.82 18.61 17.07
N SER A 31 -8.27 18.53 15.82
CA SER A 31 -8.42 19.71 14.97
C SER A 31 -9.82 19.84 14.38
N ARG A 32 -10.08 21.00 13.74
CA ARG A 32 -11.31 21.26 12.97
C ARG A 32 -11.51 20.23 11.85
N PHE A 33 -10.48 19.49 11.44
CA PHE A 33 -10.58 18.41 10.48
C PHE A 33 -11.60 17.34 10.92
N GLY A 34 -11.71 17.06 12.22
CA GLY A 34 -12.72 16.15 12.77
C GLY A 34 -14.17 16.53 12.48
N SER A 35 -14.46 17.81 12.27
CA SER A 35 -15.81 18.32 11.94
C SER A 35 -16.10 18.38 10.44
N TRP A 36 -15.12 18.11 9.58
CA TRP A 36 -15.32 18.16 8.13
C TRP A 36 -16.31 17.07 7.65
N PRO A 37 -17.10 17.35 6.60
CA PRO A 37 -17.88 16.33 5.91
C PRO A 37 -17.00 15.16 5.46
N ASN A 38 -17.49 13.94 5.56
CA ASN A 38 -16.71 12.73 5.27
C ASN A 38 -16.07 12.73 3.86
N ARG A 39 -16.78 13.26 2.85
CA ARG A 39 -16.25 13.39 1.47
C ARG A 39 -14.95 14.20 1.40
N TRP A 40 -14.86 15.30 2.14
CA TRP A 40 -13.67 16.15 2.14
C TRP A 40 -12.52 15.52 2.94
N LYS A 41 -12.83 14.81 4.04
CA LYS A 41 -11.85 14.00 4.75
C LYS A 41 -11.23 12.96 3.83
N GLN A 42 -12.06 12.20 3.14
CA GLN A 42 -11.61 11.15 2.22
C GLN A 42 -10.78 11.72 1.07
N LEU A 43 -11.16 12.87 0.52
CA LEU A 43 -10.40 13.57 -0.51
C LEU A 43 -9.03 14.01 0.02
N ALA A 44 -8.99 14.68 1.17
CA ALA A 44 -7.74 15.15 1.78
C ALA A 44 -6.79 13.99 2.09
N VAL A 45 -7.29 12.91 2.68
CA VAL A 45 -6.52 11.68 2.93
C VAL A 45 -6.00 11.10 1.62
N GLY A 46 -6.89 10.90 0.63
CA GLY A 46 -6.52 10.32 -0.65
C GLY A 46 -5.44 11.11 -1.38
N LEU A 47 -5.58 12.44 -1.45
CA LEU A 47 -4.59 13.33 -2.07
C LEU A 47 -3.26 13.28 -1.31
N SER A 48 -3.25 13.31 0.02
CA SER A 48 -2.03 13.26 0.82
C SER A 48 -1.28 11.95 0.64
N PHE A 49 -1.98 10.81 0.63
CA PHE A 49 -1.35 9.52 0.33
C PHE A 49 -0.93 9.41 -1.14
N GLY A 50 -1.63 10.08 -2.07
CA GLY A 50 -1.20 10.21 -3.45
C GLY A 50 0.14 10.95 -3.57
N ILE A 51 0.29 12.06 -2.85
CA ILE A 51 1.58 12.79 -2.76
C ILE A 51 2.67 11.91 -2.16
N VAL A 52 2.36 11.13 -1.11
CA VAL A 52 3.32 10.16 -0.56
C VAL A 52 3.75 9.12 -1.60
N ALA A 53 2.83 8.65 -2.44
CA ALA A 53 3.16 7.73 -3.52
C ALA A 53 4.12 8.37 -4.56
N ILE A 54 3.91 9.65 -4.90
CA ILE A 54 4.80 10.44 -5.77
C ILE A 54 6.18 10.55 -5.13
N LEU A 55 6.26 11.00 -3.88
CA LEU A 55 7.53 11.12 -3.16
C LEU A 55 8.28 9.78 -3.07
N ALA A 56 7.56 8.68 -2.83
CA ALA A 56 8.17 7.35 -2.81
C ALA A 56 8.74 6.93 -4.18
N THR A 57 8.21 7.45 -5.29
CA THR A 57 8.79 7.27 -6.63
C THR A 57 10.09 8.08 -6.75
N GLU A 58 10.09 9.33 -6.35
CA GLU A 58 11.26 10.22 -6.40
C GLU A 58 12.42 9.74 -5.50
N PHE A 59 12.10 9.18 -4.34
CA PHE A 59 13.07 8.52 -3.46
C PHE A 59 13.47 7.13 -3.94
N GLY A 60 12.85 6.61 -4.98
CA GLY A 60 13.13 5.31 -5.56
C GLY A 60 14.54 5.18 -6.13
N ILE A 61 14.96 3.95 -6.37
CA ILE A 61 16.29 3.61 -6.84
C ILE A 61 16.16 3.05 -8.26
N PRO A 62 16.75 3.69 -9.26
CA PRO A 62 16.77 3.18 -10.62
C PRO A 62 17.51 1.83 -10.69
N VAL A 63 16.89 0.83 -11.31
CA VAL A 63 17.46 -0.52 -11.50
C VAL A 63 17.00 -1.06 -12.84
N GLU A 64 17.89 -1.27 -13.79
CA GLU A 64 17.64 -1.93 -15.09
C GLU A 64 16.41 -1.39 -15.88
N GLY A 65 16.16 -0.09 -15.80
CA GLY A 65 15.00 0.55 -16.43
C GLY A 65 13.70 0.44 -15.63
N ALA A 66 13.77 -0.06 -14.40
CA ALA A 66 12.72 0.00 -13.40
C ALA A 66 13.10 0.95 -12.26
N VAL A 67 12.17 1.20 -11.34
CA VAL A 67 12.43 1.97 -10.11
C VAL A 67 12.00 1.14 -8.92
N LEU A 68 12.97 0.72 -8.10
CA LEU A 68 12.74 0.08 -6.83
C LEU A 68 12.25 1.12 -5.82
N ASN A 69 11.03 0.98 -5.32
CA ASN A 69 10.39 1.98 -4.47
C ASN A 69 9.37 1.37 -3.49
N VAL A 70 8.81 2.22 -2.61
CA VAL A 70 7.79 1.87 -1.62
C VAL A 70 6.45 2.55 -1.93
N ARG A 71 6.18 2.83 -3.20
CA ARG A 71 5.03 3.62 -3.63
C ARG A 71 3.70 2.97 -3.30
N ASN A 72 3.58 1.65 -3.53
CA ASN A 72 2.31 0.93 -3.38
C ASN A 72 1.83 0.87 -1.92
N ALA A 73 2.72 1.04 -0.95
CA ALA A 73 2.35 1.11 0.47
C ALA A 73 1.41 2.28 0.77
N ALA A 74 1.55 3.42 0.10
CA ALA A 74 0.73 4.59 0.34
C ALA A 74 -0.76 4.37 -0.03
N PRO A 75 -1.14 4.04 -1.28
CA PRO A 75 -2.53 3.81 -1.63
C PRO A 75 -3.12 2.58 -0.92
N LEU A 76 -2.32 1.55 -0.68
CA LEU A 76 -2.75 0.38 0.05
C LEU A 76 -3.12 0.73 1.51
N THR A 77 -2.30 1.53 2.18
CA THR A 77 -2.56 2.05 3.54
C THR A 77 -3.80 2.94 3.56
N ALA A 78 -3.93 3.85 2.58
CA ALA A 78 -5.11 4.72 2.45
C ALA A 78 -6.40 3.89 2.32
N GLY A 79 -6.40 2.87 1.48
CA GLY A 79 -7.53 1.97 1.28
C GLY A 79 -7.88 1.16 2.53
N LEU A 80 -6.88 0.52 3.17
CA LEU A 80 -7.08 -0.34 4.33
C LEU A 80 -7.52 0.43 5.58
N ILE A 81 -6.95 1.62 5.83
CA ILE A 81 -7.21 2.37 7.07
C ILE A 81 -8.38 3.34 6.92
N PHE A 82 -8.47 4.05 5.79
CA PHE A 82 -9.44 5.13 5.61
C PHE A 82 -10.61 4.74 4.68
N GLY A 83 -10.45 3.74 3.83
CA GLY A 83 -11.52 3.14 3.04
C GLY A 83 -11.49 3.50 1.55
N TRP A 84 -12.61 3.18 0.87
CA TRP A 84 -12.69 3.16 -0.59
C TRP A 84 -12.30 4.46 -1.29
N PRO A 85 -12.87 5.64 -0.95
CA PRO A 85 -12.54 6.85 -1.68
C PRO A 85 -11.07 7.25 -1.54
N SER A 86 -10.52 7.14 -0.33
CA SER A 86 -9.11 7.50 -0.08
C SER A 86 -8.14 6.58 -0.82
N GLY A 87 -8.39 5.26 -0.82
CA GLY A 87 -7.55 4.30 -1.54
C GLY A 87 -7.57 4.55 -3.05
N LEU A 88 -8.78 4.75 -3.62
CA LEU A 88 -8.95 5.01 -5.05
C LEU A 88 -8.25 6.31 -5.47
N ILE A 89 -8.48 7.41 -4.75
CA ILE A 89 -7.86 8.71 -5.05
C ILE A 89 -6.34 8.61 -4.97
N SER A 90 -5.81 8.00 -3.91
CA SER A 90 -4.37 7.84 -3.73
C SER A 90 -3.74 6.99 -4.83
N GLY A 91 -4.36 5.86 -5.15
CA GLY A 91 -3.91 4.97 -6.23
C GLY A 91 -3.92 5.65 -7.59
N PHE A 92 -4.98 6.41 -7.88
CA PHE A 92 -5.11 7.14 -9.13
C PHE A 92 -4.06 8.25 -9.25
N VAL A 93 -3.89 9.08 -8.22
CA VAL A 93 -2.88 10.16 -8.21
C VAL A 93 -1.47 9.60 -8.40
N GLY A 94 -1.09 8.58 -7.62
CA GLY A 94 0.24 7.97 -7.74
C GLY A 94 0.45 7.18 -9.03
N GLY A 95 -0.61 6.53 -9.56
CA GLY A 95 -0.54 5.79 -10.82
C GLY A 95 -0.46 6.70 -12.04
N VAL A 96 -1.21 7.79 -12.06
CA VAL A 96 -1.16 8.79 -13.15
C VAL A 96 0.19 9.50 -13.16
N GLU A 97 0.69 9.94 -12.01
CA GLU A 97 2.03 10.52 -11.93
C GLU A 97 3.08 9.55 -12.49
N ARG A 98 3.02 8.28 -12.07
CA ARG A 98 3.95 7.27 -12.55
C ARG A 98 3.93 7.07 -14.06
N TRP A 99 2.79 7.26 -14.70
CA TRP A 99 2.69 7.22 -16.15
C TRP A 99 3.47 8.33 -16.83
N PHE A 100 3.48 9.52 -16.25
CA PHE A 100 4.19 10.68 -16.79
C PHE A 100 5.63 10.84 -16.28
N SER A 101 6.01 10.07 -15.26
CA SER A 101 7.37 10.09 -14.71
C SER A 101 8.41 9.65 -15.77
N ALA A 102 9.51 10.39 -15.87
CA ALA A 102 10.60 10.08 -16.77
C ALA A 102 11.44 8.86 -16.34
N SER A 103 11.27 8.39 -15.10
CA SER A 103 12.05 7.30 -14.54
C SER A 103 11.43 5.94 -14.81
N GLY A 104 12.25 4.93 -15.17
CA GLY A 104 11.83 3.54 -15.24
C GLY A 104 10.80 3.24 -16.33
N ASP A 105 11.08 3.63 -17.55
CA ASP A 105 10.20 3.47 -18.71
C ASP A 105 9.78 2.02 -18.96
N TYR A 106 10.69 1.08 -18.74
CA TYR A 106 10.42 -0.35 -18.96
C TYR A 106 9.24 -0.88 -18.15
N THR A 107 9.10 -0.44 -16.91
CA THR A 107 8.01 -0.90 -16.02
C THR A 107 6.89 0.13 -15.86
N ARG A 108 6.82 1.15 -16.72
CA ARG A 108 5.87 2.27 -16.61
C ARG A 108 4.42 1.78 -16.48
N LEU A 109 3.97 0.95 -17.41
CA LEU A 109 2.59 0.43 -17.44
C LEU A 109 2.30 -0.43 -16.20
N ALA A 110 3.15 -1.43 -15.91
CA ALA A 110 2.99 -2.30 -14.74
C ALA A 110 2.91 -1.51 -13.44
N CYS A 111 3.81 -0.55 -13.29
CA CYS A 111 3.89 0.28 -12.09
C CYS A 111 2.69 1.23 -11.94
N SER A 112 2.23 1.85 -13.03
CA SER A 112 1.07 2.75 -13.00
C SER A 112 -0.20 2.00 -12.65
N VAL A 113 -0.48 0.90 -13.35
CA VAL A 113 -1.63 0.03 -13.08
C VAL A 113 -1.53 -0.59 -11.69
N GLY A 114 -0.36 -1.11 -11.31
CA GLY A 114 -0.12 -1.70 -10.00
C GLY A 114 -0.42 -0.76 -8.84
N THR A 115 -0.10 0.53 -8.98
CA THR A 115 -0.39 1.54 -7.95
C THR A 115 -1.90 1.84 -7.83
N ILE A 116 -2.61 1.91 -8.95
CA ILE A 116 -4.08 2.08 -8.94
C ILE A 116 -4.73 0.84 -8.30
N VAL A 117 -4.31 -0.35 -8.73
CA VAL A 117 -4.79 -1.63 -8.19
C VAL A 117 -4.52 -1.75 -6.70
N ALA A 118 -3.36 -1.31 -6.20
CA ALA A 118 -3.04 -1.32 -4.77
C ALA A 118 -4.08 -0.54 -3.95
N GLY A 119 -4.47 0.66 -4.39
CA GLY A 119 -5.49 1.46 -3.71
C GLY A 119 -6.88 0.81 -3.70
N ILE A 120 -7.30 0.27 -4.84
CA ILE A 120 -8.56 -0.46 -4.99
C ILE A 120 -8.55 -1.73 -4.13
N PHE A 121 -7.46 -2.49 -4.17
CA PHE A 121 -7.33 -3.75 -3.44
C PHE A 121 -7.38 -3.54 -1.93
N GLY A 122 -6.64 -2.58 -1.38
CA GLY A 122 -6.69 -2.23 0.05
C GLY A 122 -8.10 -1.85 0.50
N ALA A 123 -8.78 -1.01 -0.27
CA ALA A 123 -10.15 -0.59 -0.01
C ALA A 123 -11.16 -1.75 -0.11
N SER A 124 -10.96 -2.65 -1.07
CA SER A 124 -11.79 -3.85 -1.27
C SER A 124 -11.65 -4.83 -0.11
N VAL A 125 -10.41 -5.09 0.33
CA VAL A 125 -10.15 -5.93 1.50
C VAL A 125 -10.85 -5.36 2.74
N ARG A 126 -10.72 -4.05 2.98
CA ARG A 126 -11.43 -3.39 4.09
C ARG A 126 -12.94 -3.60 4.00
N LYS A 127 -13.54 -3.36 2.84
CA LYS A 127 -15.00 -3.41 2.66
C LYS A 127 -15.54 -4.83 2.71
N PHE A 128 -14.96 -5.75 1.95
CA PHE A 128 -15.55 -7.07 1.70
C PHE A 128 -15.02 -8.17 2.63
N MET A 129 -13.83 -8.00 3.20
CA MET A 129 -13.23 -9.02 4.04
C MET A 129 -13.21 -8.65 5.53
N MET A 130 -13.27 -7.35 5.82
CA MET A 130 -13.18 -6.86 7.18
C MET A 130 -14.45 -6.14 7.65
N ASP A 131 -15.53 -6.14 6.85
CA ASP A 131 -16.79 -5.45 7.14
C ASP A 131 -16.58 -4.01 7.60
N ASN A 132 -15.63 -3.30 6.99
CA ASN A 132 -15.17 -1.96 7.38
C ASN A 132 -14.60 -1.84 8.81
N LYS A 133 -14.29 -2.97 9.46
CA LYS A 133 -13.63 -2.98 10.76
C LYS A 133 -12.15 -2.60 10.63
N LYS A 134 -11.51 -2.37 11.77
CA LYS A 134 -10.06 -2.03 11.79
C LYS A 134 -9.24 -3.25 11.39
N ALA A 135 -8.26 -3.04 10.50
CA ALA A 135 -7.32 -4.07 10.08
C ALA A 135 -6.43 -4.50 11.26
N SER A 136 -6.17 -5.80 11.39
CA SER A 136 -5.07 -6.26 12.22
C SER A 136 -3.74 -6.10 11.47
N TRP A 137 -2.62 -6.03 12.20
CA TRP A 137 -1.28 -5.92 11.60
C TRP A 137 -0.98 -7.04 10.60
N PHE A 138 -1.50 -8.24 10.86
CA PHE A 138 -1.33 -9.38 9.97
C PHE A 138 -1.99 -9.15 8.60
N TYR A 139 -3.16 -8.52 8.55
CA TYR A 139 -3.78 -8.13 7.29
C TYR A 139 -2.92 -7.14 6.53
N GLY A 140 -2.31 -6.18 7.22
CA GLY A 140 -1.39 -5.23 6.60
C GLY A 140 -0.22 -5.92 5.92
N LEU A 141 0.40 -6.86 6.62
CA LEU A 141 1.50 -7.67 6.08
C LEU A 141 1.04 -8.52 4.89
N ALA A 142 -0.02 -9.31 5.07
CA ALA A 142 -0.51 -10.23 4.05
C ALA A 142 -0.96 -9.51 2.77
N VAL A 143 -1.71 -8.42 2.93
CA VAL A 143 -2.19 -7.61 1.79
C VAL A 143 -1.04 -6.92 1.09
N GLY A 144 -0.04 -6.43 1.84
CA GLY A 144 1.18 -5.84 1.29
C GLY A 144 1.97 -6.84 0.44
N VAL A 145 2.23 -8.04 0.98
CA VAL A 145 2.90 -9.13 0.25
C VAL A 145 2.13 -9.49 -1.01
N THR A 146 0.81 -9.71 -0.89
CA THR A 146 -0.04 -10.08 -2.04
C THR A 146 -0.01 -9.00 -3.12
N THR A 147 -0.11 -7.74 -2.75
CA THR A 147 -0.08 -6.62 -3.70
C THR A 147 1.23 -6.57 -4.47
N GLU A 148 2.36 -6.76 -3.81
CA GLU A 148 3.66 -6.72 -4.48
C GLU A 148 3.88 -7.96 -5.36
N VAL A 149 3.43 -9.14 -4.96
CA VAL A 149 3.45 -10.32 -5.83
C VAL A 149 2.62 -10.08 -7.09
N LEU A 150 1.42 -9.51 -6.96
CA LEU A 150 0.59 -9.14 -8.12
C LEU A 150 1.26 -8.07 -8.99
N HIS A 151 1.94 -7.10 -8.39
CA HIS A 151 2.72 -6.09 -9.12
C HIS A 151 3.85 -6.74 -9.93
N MET A 152 4.59 -7.69 -9.36
CA MET A 152 5.62 -8.45 -10.10
C MET A 152 5.02 -9.26 -11.25
N LEU A 153 3.85 -9.85 -11.08
CA LEU A 153 3.13 -10.53 -12.17
C LEU A 153 2.73 -9.54 -13.28
N LEU A 154 2.29 -8.33 -12.93
CA LEU A 154 2.01 -7.29 -13.92
C LEU A 154 3.26 -6.90 -14.72
N VAL A 155 4.45 -6.89 -14.12
CA VAL A 155 5.70 -6.65 -14.86
C VAL A 155 5.91 -7.70 -15.94
N PHE A 156 5.68 -8.98 -15.65
CA PHE A 156 5.77 -10.04 -16.66
C PHE A 156 4.70 -9.90 -17.75
N LEU A 157 3.45 -9.65 -17.36
CA LEU A 157 2.33 -9.55 -18.31
C LEU A 157 2.49 -8.37 -19.27
N THR A 158 2.97 -7.23 -18.78
CA THR A 158 3.12 -6.01 -19.58
C THR A 158 4.39 -5.99 -20.43
N ASN A 159 5.34 -6.88 -20.15
CA ASN A 159 6.64 -6.95 -20.84
C ASN A 159 6.91 -8.36 -21.40
N ALA A 160 5.86 -9.05 -21.85
CA ALA A 160 5.95 -10.41 -22.37
C ALA A 160 6.85 -10.54 -23.63
N SER A 161 7.07 -9.45 -24.37
CA SER A 161 7.98 -9.41 -25.52
C SER A 161 9.47 -9.45 -25.13
N ASP A 162 9.82 -9.11 -23.88
CA ASP A 162 11.19 -9.15 -23.35
C ASP A 162 11.20 -9.80 -21.96
N ILE A 163 10.82 -11.07 -21.95
CA ILE A 163 10.64 -11.84 -20.71
C ILE A 163 11.95 -12.01 -19.92
N GLN A 164 13.09 -12.03 -20.60
CA GLN A 164 14.37 -12.19 -19.94
C GLN A 164 14.75 -10.94 -19.14
N ARG A 165 14.50 -9.75 -19.67
CA ARG A 165 14.69 -8.50 -18.94
C ARG A 165 13.67 -8.36 -17.80
N ALA A 166 12.40 -8.76 -18.03
CA ALA A 166 11.40 -8.79 -16.99
C ALA A 166 11.83 -9.67 -15.81
N PHE A 167 12.38 -10.85 -16.10
CA PHE A 167 12.91 -11.77 -15.09
C PHE A 167 14.04 -11.13 -14.27
N THR A 168 15.01 -10.49 -14.94
CA THR A 168 16.12 -9.79 -14.27
C THR A 168 15.61 -8.68 -13.35
N VAL A 169 14.68 -7.85 -13.83
CA VAL A 169 14.08 -6.77 -13.03
C VAL A 169 13.35 -7.33 -11.80
N VAL A 170 12.52 -8.35 -11.99
CA VAL A 170 11.77 -8.97 -10.89
C VAL A 170 12.70 -9.63 -9.89
N GLN A 171 13.74 -10.33 -10.34
CA GLN A 171 14.71 -10.98 -9.47
C GLN A 171 15.43 -9.99 -8.54
N ILE A 172 15.73 -8.78 -9.03
CA ILE A 172 16.41 -7.75 -8.24
C ILE A 172 15.42 -7.00 -7.34
N CYS A 173 14.23 -6.67 -7.85
CA CYS A 173 13.29 -5.76 -7.18
C CYS A 173 12.30 -6.46 -6.25
N ALA A 174 11.93 -7.72 -6.48
CA ALA A 174 10.81 -8.36 -5.79
C ALA A 174 11.00 -8.41 -4.28
N VAL A 175 12.11 -8.99 -3.81
CA VAL A 175 12.32 -9.17 -2.36
C VAL A 175 12.39 -7.83 -1.62
N PRO A 176 13.20 -6.83 -2.04
CA PRO A 176 13.23 -5.54 -1.36
C PRO A 176 11.88 -4.81 -1.38
N MET A 177 11.15 -4.85 -2.50
CA MET A 177 9.85 -4.17 -2.62
C MET A 177 8.77 -4.86 -1.80
N ILE A 178 8.70 -6.19 -1.82
CA ILE A 178 7.77 -6.97 -0.99
C ILE A 178 7.98 -6.63 0.48
N LEU A 179 9.23 -6.70 0.96
CA LEU A 179 9.53 -6.40 2.36
C LEU A 179 9.21 -4.96 2.73
N ALA A 180 9.70 -3.99 1.95
CA ALA A 180 9.55 -2.57 2.27
C ALA A 180 8.08 -2.12 2.24
N ASN A 181 7.31 -2.48 1.21
CA ASN A 181 5.90 -2.12 1.10
C ASN A 181 5.04 -2.82 2.17
N SER A 182 5.20 -4.13 2.36
CA SER A 182 4.39 -4.88 3.33
C SER A 182 4.68 -4.46 4.78
N LEU A 183 5.94 -4.22 5.13
CA LEU A 183 6.31 -3.70 6.45
C LEU A 183 5.78 -2.28 6.67
N SER A 184 5.83 -1.41 5.67
CA SER A 184 5.26 -0.06 5.75
C SER A 184 3.76 -0.08 6.05
N VAL A 185 2.99 -0.91 5.34
CA VAL A 185 1.54 -1.08 5.59
C VAL A 185 1.29 -1.66 6.97
N MET A 186 2.01 -2.72 7.36
CA MET A 186 1.91 -3.34 8.68
C MET A 186 2.18 -2.32 9.79
N LEU A 187 3.26 -1.56 9.69
CA LEU A 187 3.64 -0.54 10.69
C LEU A 187 2.60 0.57 10.77
N SER A 188 2.01 0.99 9.65
CA SER A 188 0.91 1.96 9.64
C SER A 188 -0.28 1.48 10.45
N ILE A 189 -0.66 0.22 10.29
CA ILE A 189 -1.77 -0.40 11.05
C ILE A 189 -1.42 -0.55 12.53
N ILE A 190 -0.20 -0.99 12.85
CA ILE A 190 0.27 -1.08 14.24
C ILE A 190 0.21 0.29 14.91
N ALA A 191 0.76 1.32 14.27
CA ALA A 191 0.77 2.68 14.82
C ALA A 191 -0.64 3.19 15.12
N ILE A 192 -1.58 3.04 14.19
CA ILE A 192 -2.99 3.43 14.40
C ILE A 192 -3.63 2.58 15.51
N THR A 193 -3.37 1.28 15.54
CA THR A 193 -3.92 0.39 16.58
C THR A 193 -3.43 0.79 17.97
N LEU A 194 -2.15 1.13 18.12
CA LEU A 194 -1.58 1.58 19.40
C LEU A 194 -2.18 2.91 19.85
N LEU A 195 -2.37 3.85 18.91
CA LEU A 195 -3.01 5.14 19.20
C LEU A 195 -4.47 4.97 19.64
N VAL A 196 -5.22 4.11 18.95
CA VAL A 196 -6.60 3.79 19.32
C VAL A 196 -6.67 3.13 20.70
N LYS A 197 -5.78 2.18 20.99
CA LYS A 197 -5.69 1.55 22.33
C LYS A 197 -5.46 2.58 23.43
N ARG A 198 -4.53 3.49 23.20
CA ARG A 198 -4.22 4.56 24.16
C ARG A 198 -5.42 5.47 24.42
N ASP A 199 -6.13 5.83 23.36
CA ASP A 199 -7.16 6.86 23.41
C ASP A 199 -8.55 6.33 23.78
N ARG A 200 -8.81 5.06 23.52
CA ARG A 200 -10.12 4.37 23.77
C ARG A 200 -9.89 2.92 24.24
N PRO A 201 -9.39 2.72 25.47
CA PRO A 201 -9.05 1.37 25.96
C PRO A 201 -10.25 0.42 25.99
N GLN A 202 -11.49 0.91 26.14
CA GLN A 202 -12.70 0.09 26.17
C GLN A 202 -13.10 -0.48 24.80
N GLU A 203 -12.74 0.17 23.68
CA GLU A 203 -13.00 -0.35 22.33
C GLU A 203 -12.12 -1.54 21.97
N VAL A 204 -11.02 -1.75 22.68
CA VAL A 204 -10.05 -2.81 22.42
C VAL A 204 -10.44 -4.16 23.02
N GLY A 205 -11.33 -4.17 24.02
CA GLY A 205 -11.84 -5.41 24.58
C GLY A 205 -12.65 -6.28 23.60
N ILE A 206 -12.98 -5.74 22.42
CA ILE A 206 -13.73 -6.42 21.35
C ILE A 206 -12.81 -6.92 20.22
N VAL A 207 -11.49 -6.66 20.27
CA VAL A 207 -10.54 -7.34 19.36
C VAL A 207 -10.47 -8.80 19.80
N GLN A 208 -11.42 -9.57 19.27
CA GLN A 208 -11.48 -11.01 19.38
C GLN A 208 -10.05 -11.59 19.25
N LYS A 209 -9.65 -12.46 20.16
CA LYS A 209 -8.50 -13.35 19.97
C LYS A 209 -8.75 -14.11 18.66
N GLU A 210 -8.27 -13.57 17.55
CA GLU A 210 -8.38 -14.26 16.28
C GLU A 210 -7.60 -15.57 16.39
N ASN A 211 -8.28 -16.66 16.22
CA ASN A 211 -7.67 -17.98 16.12
C ASN A 211 -6.78 -17.97 14.85
N ILE A 212 -5.54 -18.42 14.96
CA ILE A 212 -4.57 -18.49 13.84
C ILE A 212 -5.18 -19.14 12.61
N ALA A 213 -6.00 -20.18 12.79
CA ALA A 213 -6.70 -20.85 11.69
C ALA A 213 -7.70 -19.93 10.96
N GLN A 214 -8.44 -19.08 11.66
CA GLN A 214 -9.35 -18.11 11.06
C GLN A 214 -8.60 -17.02 10.32
N THR A 215 -7.48 -16.56 10.87
CA THR A 215 -6.61 -15.59 10.25
C THR A 215 -6.00 -16.13 8.95
N PHE A 216 -5.55 -17.40 8.96
CA PHE A 216 -5.03 -18.07 7.77
C PHE A 216 -6.10 -18.27 6.69
N GLN A 217 -7.30 -18.68 7.05
CA GLN A 217 -8.42 -18.81 6.11
C GLN A 217 -8.83 -17.46 5.49
N ARG A 218 -8.75 -16.38 6.25
CA ARG A 218 -9.01 -15.03 5.74
C ARG A 218 -7.89 -14.58 4.79
N TRP A 219 -6.63 -14.92 5.10
CA TRP A 219 -5.50 -14.65 4.21
C TRP A 219 -5.64 -15.39 2.86
N LEU A 220 -6.01 -16.67 2.87
CA LEU A 220 -6.29 -17.43 1.65
C LEU A 220 -7.37 -16.77 0.79
N ARG A 221 -8.38 -16.17 1.41
CA ARG A 221 -9.39 -15.37 0.67
C ARG A 221 -8.78 -14.13 0.04
N VAL A 222 -7.91 -13.41 0.74
CA VAL A 222 -7.21 -12.23 0.20
C VAL A 222 -6.41 -12.59 -1.04
N VAL A 223 -5.63 -13.68 -0.98
CA VAL A 223 -4.83 -14.18 -2.10
C VAL A 223 -5.73 -14.56 -3.27
N LYS A 224 -6.79 -15.33 -3.01
CA LYS A 224 -7.74 -15.76 -4.05
C LYS A 224 -8.37 -14.57 -4.79
N TYR A 225 -8.86 -13.56 -4.07
CA TYR A 225 -9.48 -12.38 -4.69
C TYR A 225 -8.46 -11.47 -5.36
N GLY A 226 -7.24 -11.39 -4.83
CA GLY A 226 -6.14 -10.68 -5.48
C GLY A 226 -5.78 -11.30 -6.82
N ILE A 227 -5.65 -12.63 -6.90
CA ILE A 227 -5.40 -13.35 -8.16
C ILE A 227 -6.55 -13.16 -9.14
N LEU A 228 -7.80 -13.31 -8.70
CA LEU A 228 -8.98 -13.11 -9.55
C LEU A 228 -9.01 -11.69 -10.15
N MET A 229 -8.62 -10.68 -9.38
CA MET A 229 -8.59 -9.30 -9.85
C MET A 229 -7.55 -9.07 -10.96
N VAL A 230 -6.38 -9.75 -10.89
CA VAL A 230 -5.35 -9.66 -11.94
C VAL A 230 -5.74 -10.44 -13.19
N VAL A 231 -6.41 -11.58 -13.04
CA VAL A 231 -6.84 -12.41 -14.18
C VAL A 231 -8.03 -11.79 -14.94
N SER A 232 -8.75 -10.84 -14.30
CA SER A 232 -9.91 -10.16 -14.89
C SER A 232 -9.55 -8.86 -15.63
N ILE A 233 -8.27 -8.49 -15.67
CA ILE A 233 -7.71 -7.36 -16.43
C ILE A 233 -7.08 -7.87 -17.72
#